data_817e0e6e1c3924e8b3f531fbc4fd8e00
#
_entry.id   817e0e6e1c3924e8b3f531fbc4fd8e00
#
_cell.length_a   1.000
_cell.length_b   1.000
_cell.length_c   1.000
_cell.angle_alpha   90.00
_cell.angle_beta   90.00
_cell.angle_gamma   90.00
#
_symmetry.space_group_name_H-M   'P 1'
#
loop_
_entity.id
_entity.type
_entity.pdbx_description
1 polymer ?
#
loop_
_entity_poly.entity_id
_entity_poly.type
_entity_poly.pdbx_seq_one_letter_code
_entity_poly.pdbx_strand_id
1 'polypeptide(L)'
;MIRALFFAIGLAFALASCSRAAPDSTPEGTVRLFVEKMEDGAEDPRAMREAYQLLGARARGNLKERADRASKGQGRRYEPHEMLAEGRFGLKFRPKAMTAKIEGEDAFVDVRGDGPEEHATVHCTREGPAWRVEPELPDVLPPQRRADGGI
;
A
#
# COMPACT_ATOMS: atom_id res chain seq x y z
N MET A 1 56.91 19.28 44.41
CA MET A 1 56.62 19.07 43.00
C MET A 1 55.49 18.03 42.89
N ILE A 2 54.22 18.50 42.78
CA ILE A 2 53.02 17.65 42.77
C ILE A 2 52.44 17.77 41.36
N ARG A 3 52.49 16.69 40.60
CA ARG A 3 51.88 16.55 39.27
C ARG A 3 50.40 16.14 39.47
N ALA A 4 49.49 17.07 39.21
CA ALA A 4 48.06 16.79 39.15
C ALA A 4 47.71 16.13 37.81
N LEU A 5 47.21 14.91 37.86
CA LEU A 5 46.73 14.14 36.72
C LEU A 5 45.22 14.41 36.56
N PHE A 6 44.81 15.21 35.59
CA PHE A 6 43.41 15.45 35.26
C PHE A 6 42.89 14.26 34.42
N PHE A 7 42.04 13.43 35.01
CA PHE A 7 41.25 12.42 34.32
C PHE A 7 40.01 13.12 33.71
N ALA A 8 40.03 13.32 32.42
CA ALA A 8 38.87 13.77 31.65
C ALA A 8 37.98 12.55 31.37
N ILE A 9 36.89 12.38 32.12
CA ILE A 9 35.86 11.38 31.85
C ILE A 9 34.93 11.96 30.76
N GLY A 10 35.14 11.51 29.52
CA GLY A 10 34.24 11.80 28.40
C GLY A 10 32.95 10.98 28.53
N LEU A 11 31.87 11.63 28.95
CA LEU A 11 30.52 11.07 29.00
C LEU A 11 29.96 11.02 27.57
N ALA A 12 30.11 9.89 26.89
CA ALA A 12 29.48 9.64 25.60
C ALA A 12 27.99 9.42 25.82
N PHE A 13 27.19 10.47 25.60
CA PHE A 13 25.74 10.34 25.46
C PHE A 13 25.42 9.57 24.17
N ALA A 14 25.18 8.28 24.29
CA ALA A 14 24.56 7.50 23.24
C ALA A 14 23.10 7.98 23.09
N LEU A 15 22.84 8.84 22.10
CA LEU A 15 21.50 9.18 21.64
C LEU A 15 20.90 7.91 21.02
N ALA A 16 20.22 7.12 21.86
CA ALA A 16 19.33 6.08 21.37
C ALA A 16 18.17 6.77 20.65
N SER A 17 18.37 7.05 19.36
CA SER A 17 17.30 7.49 18.46
C SER A 17 16.32 6.30 18.35
N CYS A 18 15.22 6.35 19.10
CA CYS A 18 14.08 5.47 18.87
C CYS A 18 13.46 5.84 17.52
N SER A 19 14.07 5.37 16.43
CA SER A 19 13.44 5.45 15.13
C SER A 19 12.23 4.51 15.15
N ARG A 20 11.03 5.11 15.23
CA ARG A 20 9.78 4.38 15.09
C ARG A 20 9.82 3.71 13.71
N ALA A 21 9.72 2.39 13.68
CA ALA A 21 9.71 1.65 12.42
C ALA A 21 8.63 2.25 11.49
N ALA A 22 8.96 2.36 10.20
CA ALA A 22 8.00 2.87 9.22
C ALA A 22 6.75 1.96 9.20
N PRO A 23 5.53 2.50 9.06
CA PRO A 23 4.31 1.70 9.07
C PRO A 23 4.33 0.57 8.04
N ASP A 24 4.99 0.78 6.90
CA ASP A 24 5.13 -0.19 5.81
C ASP A 24 6.32 -1.15 5.97
N SER A 25 6.97 -1.17 7.13
CA SER A 25 8.02 -2.15 7.45
C SER A 25 7.47 -3.54 7.81
N THR A 26 6.15 -3.65 8.05
CA THR A 26 5.45 -4.92 8.28
C THR A 26 4.24 -5.05 7.37
N PRO A 27 3.85 -6.28 6.99
CA PRO A 27 2.66 -6.50 6.14
C PRO A 27 1.39 -5.93 6.77
N GLU A 28 1.17 -6.17 8.07
CA GLU A 28 0.00 -5.68 8.80
C GLU A 28 -0.03 -4.15 8.85
N GLY A 29 1.13 -3.52 9.05
CA GLY A 29 1.27 -2.07 9.06
C GLY A 29 0.92 -1.46 7.70
N THR A 30 1.39 -2.10 6.62
CA THR A 30 1.08 -1.70 5.24
C THR A 30 -0.41 -1.80 4.96
N VAL A 31 -1.03 -2.94 5.30
CA VAL A 31 -2.48 -3.14 5.06
C VAL A 31 -3.30 -2.15 5.87
N ARG A 32 -2.94 -1.91 7.13
CA ARG A 32 -3.63 -0.93 7.98
C ARG A 32 -3.57 0.47 7.38
N LEU A 33 -2.36 0.90 6.98
CA LEU A 33 -2.16 2.21 6.37
C LEU A 33 -2.92 2.31 5.03
N PHE A 34 -2.91 1.25 4.23
CA PHE A 34 -3.65 1.22 2.96
C PHE A 34 -5.16 1.39 3.18
N VAL A 35 -5.75 0.65 4.13
CA VAL A 35 -7.18 0.77 4.46
C VAL A 35 -7.52 2.17 4.95
N GLU A 36 -6.71 2.74 5.86
CA GLU A 36 -6.88 4.13 6.34
C GLU A 36 -6.87 5.13 5.18
N LYS A 37 -5.88 5.02 4.26
CA LYS A 37 -5.78 5.92 3.12
C LYS A 37 -6.91 5.74 2.10
N MET A 38 -7.46 4.54 1.98
CA MET A 38 -8.64 4.29 1.14
C MET A 38 -9.91 4.91 1.74
N GLU A 39 -10.09 4.84 3.06
CA GLU A 39 -11.21 5.48 3.78
C GLU A 39 -11.12 7.01 3.64
N ASP A 40 -9.96 7.59 3.94
CA ASP A 40 -9.72 9.04 3.82
C ASP A 40 -9.83 9.52 2.37
N GLY A 41 -9.53 8.67 1.40
CA GLY A 41 -9.51 8.98 -0.03
C GLY A 41 -10.87 9.35 -0.62
N ALA A 42 -11.97 9.04 0.08
CA ALA A 42 -13.31 9.47 -0.31
C ALA A 42 -13.46 11.00 -0.25
N GLU A 43 -12.74 11.65 0.66
CA GLU A 43 -12.80 13.11 0.89
C GLU A 43 -11.50 13.83 0.51
N ASP A 44 -10.35 13.15 0.56
CA ASP A 44 -9.03 13.71 0.25
C ASP A 44 -8.33 13.01 -0.92
N PRO A 45 -8.21 13.67 -2.09
CA PRO A 45 -7.46 13.11 -3.23
C PRO A 45 -5.97 12.85 -2.95
N ARG A 46 -5.39 13.43 -1.89
CA ARG A 46 -4.01 13.14 -1.49
C ARG A 46 -3.91 11.75 -0.86
N ALA A 47 -4.87 11.42 0.01
CA ALA A 47 -4.94 10.09 0.63
C ALA A 47 -5.04 9.00 -0.44
N MET A 48 -5.81 9.21 -1.51
CA MET A 48 -5.91 8.27 -2.63
C MET A 48 -4.57 8.08 -3.36
N ARG A 49 -3.77 9.15 -3.54
CA ARG A 49 -2.40 9.04 -4.08
C ARG A 49 -1.46 8.28 -3.14
N GLU A 50 -1.60 8.50 -1.83
CA GLU A 50 -0.82 7.76 -0.82
C GLU A 50 -1.20 6.28 -0.82
N ALA A 51 -2.49 5.94 -0.89
CA ALA A 51 -2.96 4.56 -1.06
C ALA A 51 -2.35 3.91 -2.30
N TYR A 52 -2.32 4.60 -3.44
CA TYR A 52 -1.70 4.10 -4.66
C TYR A 52 -0.20 3.78 -4.48
N GLN A 53 0.54 4.56 -3.70
CA GLN A 53 1.97 4.29 -3.42
C GLN A 53 2.19 3.06 -2.53
N LEU A 54 1.18 2.64 -1.77
CA LEU A 54 1.25 1.43 -0.96
C LEU A 54 0.98 0.15 -1.75
N LEU A 55 0.60 0.25 -3.03
CA LEU A 55 0.42 -0.89 -3.92
C LEU A 55 1.76 -1.42 -4.44
N GLY A 56 1.81 -2.71 -4.73
CA GLY A 56 2.91 -3.37 -5.40
C GLY A 56 3.06 -2.96 -6.87
N ALA A 57 4.22 -3.22 -7.44
CA ALA A 57 4.58 -2.79 -8.80
C ALA A 57 3.60 -3.31 -9.85
N ARG A 58 3.13 -4.56 -9.73
CA ARG A 58 2.17 -5.16 -10.66
C ARG A 58 0.82 -4.46 -10.63
N ALA A 59 0.30 -4.20 -9.41
CA ALA A 59 -0.96 -3.49 -9.23
C ALA A 59 -0.87 -2.06 -9.76
N ARG A 60 0.22 -1.33 -9.44
CA ARG A 60 0.45 0.01 -9.98
C ARG A 60 0.52 0.03 -11.51
N GLY A 61 1.20 -0.94 -12.11
CA GLY A 61 1.26 -1.11 -13.57
C GLY A 61 -0.10 -1.32 -14.21
N ASN A 62 -0.92 -2.20 -13.63
CA ASN A 62 -2.29 -2.46 -14.08
C ASN A 62 -3.17 -1.20 -14.01
N LEU A 63 -3.14 -0.47 -12.91
CA LEU A 63 -3.91 0.77 -12.74
C LEU A 63 -3.46 1.86 -13.70
N LYS A 64 -2.13 1.96 -13.95
CA LYS A 64 -1.60 2.89 -14.95
C LYS A 64 -2.13 2.58 -16.34
N GLU A 65 -2.11 1.32 -16.75
CA GLU A 65 -2.65 0.91 -18.06
C GLU A 65 -4.16 1.21 -18.17
N ARG A 66 -4.93 1.01 -17.11
CA ARG A 66 -6.35 1.39 -17.05
C ARG A 66 -6.56 2.88 -17.22
N ALA A 67 -5.77 3.71 -16.52
CA ALA A 67 -5.82 5.15 -16.62
C ALA A 67 -5.48 5.64 -18.03
N ASP A 68 -4.43 5.08 -18.65
CA ASP A 68 -4.03 5.40 -20.02
C ASP A 68 -5.14 5.05 -21.03
N ARG A 69 -5.85 3.94 -20.84
CA ARG A 69 -7.00 3.56 -21.70
C ARG A 69 -8.21 4.45 -21.50
N ALA A 70 -8.56 4.72 -20.25
CA ALA A 70 -9.67 5.61 -19.93
C ALA A 70 -9.44 7.01 -20.53
N SER A 71 -8.21 7.51 -20.43
CA SER A 71 -7.81 8.81 -21.00
C SER A 71 -8.02 8.88 -22.51
N LYS A 72 -7.64 7.80 -23.23
CA LYS A 72 -7.83 7.72 -24.70
C LYS A 72 -9.30 7.65 -25.10
N GLY A 73 -10.15 7.01 -24.28
CA GLY A 73 -11.56 6.82 -24.60
C GLY A 73 -12.47 8.00 -24.26
N GLN A 74 -12.09 8.85 -23.31
CA GLN A 74 -12.97 9.88 -22.74
C GLN A 74 -12.48 11.32 -22.96
N GLY A 75 -11.35 11.52 -23.64
CA GLY A 75 -10.84 12.87 -23.97
C GLY A 75 -10.34 13.69 -22.75
N ARG A 76 -10.27 13.04 -21.58
CA ARG A 76 -9.68 13.63 -20.37
C ARG A 76 -8.52 12.76 -19.89
N ARG A 77 -7.51 13.37 -19.30
CA ARG A 77 -6.42 12.63 -18.66
C ARG A 77 -6.87 12.11 -17.29
N TYR A 78 -6.70 10.80 -17.10
CA TYR A 78 -6.88 10.13 -15.82
C TYR A 78 -5.53 9.80 -15.21
N GLU A 79 -5.39 10.01 -13.92
CA GLU A 79 -4.22 9.59 -13.17
C GLU A 79 -4.43 8.16 -12.62
N PRO A 80 -3.36 7.34 -12.46
CA PRO A 80 -3.49 5.94 -12.03
C PRO A 80 -4.22 5.76 -10.70
N HIS A 81 -4.03 6.68 -9.74
CA HIS A 81 -4.71 6.64 -8.45
C HIS A 81 -6.24 6.85 -8.55
N GLU A 82 -6.72 7.52 -9.60
CA GLU A 82 -8.16 7.67 -9.85
C GLU A 82 -8.83 6.35 -10.26
N MET A 83 -8.02 5.32 -10.61
CA MET A 83 -8.51 3.96 -10.90
C MET A 83 -8.71 3.12 -9.63
N LEU A 84 -8.32 3.63 -8.48
CA LEU A 84 -8.66 3.04 -7.19
C LEU A 84 -10.13 3.31 -6.90
N ALA A 85 -10.93 2.26 -6.86
CA ALA A 85 -12.35 2.36 -6.51
C ALA A 85 -12.58 1.70 -5.16
N GLU A 86 -13.16 2.43 -4.23
CA GLU A 86 -13.44 1.97 -2.86
C GLU A 86 -14.13 0.60 -2.83
N GLY A 87 -15.16 0.41 -3.64
CA GLY A 87 -15.89 -0.86 -3.69
C GLY A 87 -15.10 -2.08 -4.18
N ARG A 88 -13.89 -1.87 -4.72
CA ARG A 88 -13.01 -2.94 -5.22
C ARG A 88 -11.80 -3.18 -4.34
N PHE A 89 -11.30 -2.15 -3.68
CA PHE A 89 -10.05 -2.19 -2.91
C PHE A 89 -10.28 -1.99 -1.42
N GLY A 90 -11.42 -1.44 -1.01
CA GLY A 90 -11.78 -1.25 0.38
C GLY A 90 -12.32 -2.53 1.02
N LEU A 91 -12.13 -2.65 2.32
CA LEU A 91 -12.80 -3.67 3.12
C LEU A 91 -14.27 -3.27 3.32
N LYS A 92 -15.15 -4.25 3.33
CA LYS A 92 -16.59 -4.03 3.59
C LYS A 92 -16.92 -3.99 5.09
N PHE A 93 -15.91 -4.06 5.94
CA PHE A 93 -16.00 -4.07 7.38
C PHE A 93 -14.83 -3.32 7.99
N ARG A 94 -14.97 -2.92 9.25
CA ARG A 94 -13.92 -2.22 9.98
C ARG A 94 -12.94 -3.23 10.60
N PRO A 95 -11.63 -3.18 10.28
CA PRO A 95 -10.64 -4.08 10.83
C PRO A 95 -10.51 -3.96 12.35
N LYS A 96 -10.46 -5.09 13.04
CA LYS A 96 -10.20 -5.19 14.49
C LYS A 96 -8.89 -5.90 14.78
N ALA A 97 -8.56 -6.91 14.00
CA ALA A 97 -7.32 -7.66 14.12
C ALA A 97 -6.70 -7.93 12.76
N MET A 98 -5.39 -7.96 12.71
CA MET A 98 -4.60 -8.31 11.53
C MET A 98 -3.47 -9.23 11.95
N THR A 99 -3.25 -10.31 11.21
CA THR A 99 -2.16 -11.27 11.44
C THR A 99 -1.56 -11.66 10.11
N ALA A 100 -0.24 -11.48 9.95
CA ALA A 100 0.45 -11.84 8.73
C ALA A 100 1.08 -13.24 8.83
N LYS A 101 1.00 -13.98 7.73
CA LYS A 101 1.82 -15.15 7.44
C LYS A 101 2.79 -14.75 6.34
N ILE A 102 4.10 -14.73 6.66
CA ILE A 102 5.15 -14.34 5.73
C ILE A 102 5.75 -15.60 5.09
N GLU A 103 5.86 -15.60 3.76
CA GLU A 103 6.40 -16.69 2.95
C GLU A 103 7.43 -16.12 1.95
N GLY A 104 8.66 -15.90 2.42
CA GLY A 104 9.73 -15.29 1.62
C GLY A 104 9.46 -13.80 1.34
N GLU A 105 9.27 -13.45 0.08
CA GLU A 105 8.97 -12.08 -0.36
C GLU A 105 7.45 -11.81 -0.41
N ASP A 106 6.63 -12.81 -0.14
CA ASP A 106 5.18 -12.69 -0.08
C ASP A 106 4.69 -12.76 1.37
N ALA A 107 3.56 -12.11 1.64
CA ALA A 107 2.85 -12.22 2.90
C ALA A 107 1.33 -12.19 2.67
N PHE A 108 0.62 -12.96 3.47
CA PHE A 108 -0.82 -13.00 3.49
C PHE A 108 -1.31 -12.47 4.84
N VAL A 109 -2.01 -11.35 4.81
CA VAL A 109 -2.54 -10.71 6.01
C VAL A 109 -4.00 -11.11 6.18
N ASP A 110 -4.28 -11.90 7.21
CA ASP A 110 -5.65 -12.20 7.64
C ASP A 110 -6.20 -11.01 8.42
N VAL A 111 -7.26 -10.40 7.89
CA VAL A 111 -7.93 -9.23 8.45
C VAL A 111 -9.30 -9.64 8.96
N ARG A 112 -9.60 -9.35 10.22
CA ARG A 112 -10.86 -9.71 10.88
C ARG A 112 -11.56 -8.48 11.44
N GLY A 113 -12.89 -8.46 11.33
CA GLY A 113 -13.77 -7.51 11.97
C GLY A 113 -14.40 -8.06 13.25
N ASP A 114 -15.60 -7.58 13.58
CA ASP A 114 -16.34 -8.00 14.78
C ASP A 114 -17.17 -9.28 14.52
N GLY A 115 -17.66 -9.48 13.29
CA GLY A 115 -18.48 -10.64 12.92
C GLY A 115 -17.68 -11.80 12.33
N PRO A 116 -18.19 -13.04 12.39
CA PRO A 116 -17.51 -14.22 11.85
C PRO A 116 -17.36 -14.17 10.33
N GLU A 117 -18.26 -13.47 9.62
CA GLU A 117 -18.18 -13.24 8.17
C GLU A 117 -17.29 -12.04 7.80
N GLU A 118 -16.90 -11.21 8.76
CA GLU A 118 -16.03 -10.05 8.57
C GLU A 118 -14.57 -10.48 8.55
N HIS A 119 -14.19 -11.08 7.45
CA HIS A 119 -12.84 -11.59 7.26
C HIS A 119 -12.41 -11.39 5.81
N ALA A 120 -11.12 -11.09 5.60
CA ALA A 120 -10.48 -10.97 4.31
C ALA A 120 -9.01 -11.35 4.41
N THR A 121 -8.46 -11.90 3.33
CA THR A 121 -7.01 -12.12 3.20
C THR A 121 -6.45 -11.11 2.19
N VAL A 122 -5.47 -10.34 2.62
CA VAL A 122 -4.77 -9.34 1.79
C VAL A 122 -3.39 -9.85 1.46
N HIS A 123 -3.09 -10.00 0.18
CA HIS A 123 -1.76 -10.34 -0.29
C HIS A 123 -0.85 -9.10 -0.28
N CYS A 124 0.36 -9.27 0.22
CA CYS A 124 1.43 -8.27 0.20
C CYS A 124 2.69 -8.86 -0.42
N THR A 125 3.45 -8.04 -1.12
CA THR A 125 4.78 -8.38 -1.63
C THR A 125 5.82 -7.46 -1.04
N ARG A 126 7.06 -7.93 -0.94
CA ARG A 126 8.16 -7.15 -0.41
C ARG A 126 8.88 -6.39 -1.53
N GLU A 127 8.98 -5.08 -1.40
CA GLU A 127 9.76 -4.22 -2.28
C GLU A 127 10.87 -3.53 -1.48
N GLY A 128 12.07 -4.10 -1.49
CA GLY A 128 13.19 -3.65 -0.68
C GLY A 128 12.91 -3.75 0.83
N PRO A 129 13.01 -2.66 1.61
CA PRO A 129 12.73 -2.69 3.04
C PRO A 129 11.24 -2.62 3.39
N ALA A 130 10.38 -2.36 2.42
CA ALA A 130 8.96 -2.08 2.63
C ALA A 130 8.07 -3.19 2.08
N TRP A 131 6.89 -3.36 2.67
CA TRP A 131 5.83 -4.19 2.15
C TRP A 131 4.86 -3.38 1.29
N ARG A 132 4.23 -4.02 0.30
CA ARG A 132 3.26 -3.41 -0.61
C ARG A 132 2.05 -4.33 -0.75
N VAL A 133 0.86 -3.73 -0.80
CA VAL A 133 -0.38 -4.46 -1.06
C VAL A 133 -0.42 -4.87 -2.53
N GLU A 134 -0.64 -6.16 -2.81
CA GLU A 134 -0.69 -6.70 -4.16
C GLU A 134 -2.07 -7.35 -4.44
N PRO A 135 -3.10 -6.53 -4.71
CA PRO A 135 -4.44 -7.05 -4.99
C PRO A 135 -4.46 -7.81 -6.31
N GLU A 136 -5.26 -8.87 -6.37
CA GLU A 136 -5.51 -9.57 -7.61
C GLU A 136 -6.39 -8.71 -8.53
N LEU A 137 -5.77 -8.08 -9.50
CA LEU A 137 -6.45 -7.30 -10.52
C LEU A 137 -6.57 -8.11 -11.80
N PRO A 138 -7.77 -8.15 -12.44
CA PRO A 138 -7.90 -8.77 -13.74
C PRO A 138 -6.99 -8.09 -14.77
N ASP A 139 -6.46 -8.88 -15.68
CA ASP A 139 -5.66 -8.36 -16.79
C ASP A 139 -6.44 -7.33 -17.59
N VAL A 140 -5.72 -6.34 -18.07
CA VAL A 140 -6.31 -5.30 -18.93
C VAL A 140 -6.43 -5.88 -20.33
N LEU A 141 -7.61 -6.39 -20.70
CA LEU A 141 -7.86 -6.98 -22.02
C LEU A 141 -7.56 -5.98 -23.14
N PRO A 142 -6.97 -6.42 -24.27
CA PRO A 142 -6.76 -5.56 -25.43
C PRO A 142 -8.11 -4.97 -25.91
N PRO A 143 -8.11 -3.76 -26.48
CA PRO A 143 -9.33 -3.16 -27.02
C PRO A 143 -9.90 -4.08 -28.08
N GLN A 144 -11.13 -4.54 -27.86
CA GLN A 144 -11.85 -5.29 -28.91
C GLN A 144 -12.09 -4.30 -30.05
N ARG A 145 -11.49 -4.56 -31.24
CA ARG A 145 -11.94 -3.92 -32.46
C ARG A 145 -13.41 -4.33 -32.63
N ARG A 146 -14.33 -3.36 -32.55
CA ARG A 146 -15.64 -3.59 -33.12
C ARG A 146 -15.40 -4.01 -34.56
N ALA A 147 -15.82 -5.20 -34.89
CA ALA A 147 -15.99 -5.58 -36.29
C ALA A 147 -17.15 -4.67 -36.78
N ASP A 148 -16.80 -3.48 -37.26
CA ASP A 148 -17.74 -2.65 -37.96
C ASP A 148 -18.08 -3.43 -39.23
N GLY A 149 -19.18 -4.20 -39.15
CA GLY A 149 -19.82 -4.76 -40.29
C GLY A 149 -20.20 -3.62 -41.21
N GLY A 150 -19.34 -3.39 -42.20
CA GLY A 150 -19.70 -2.52 -43.31
C GLY A 150 -20.96 -3.06 -43.96
N ILE A 151 -21.92 -2.19 -44.12
CA ILE A 151 -22.97 -2.28 -45.11
C ILE A 151 -22.53 -1.44 -46.28
#